data_313627e18c188b171f866416a31ec8f7
#
_entry.id   313627e18c188b171f866416a31ec8f7
#
_cell.length_a   1.000
_cell.length_b   1.000
_cell.length_c   1.000
_cell.angle_alpha   90.00
_cell.angle_beta   90.00
_cell.angle_gamma   90.00
#
_symmetry.space_group_name_H-M   'P 1'
#
loop_
_entity.id
_entity.type
_entity.pdbx_description
1 polymer ?
#
loop_
_entity_poly.entity_id
_entity_poly.type
_entity_poly.pdbx_seq_one_letter_code
_entity_poly.pdbx_strand_id
1 'polypeptide(L)'
;MLTPGDVRKLGKQDQEIILLDKSLYYKKNFIDKFDLSPINAFQIKDQNAIVVFFDNKIIHYFFKETKNVIDVSDIQENILKNKLLQVGIGKNQSLFFKTEQHHYKIINENLFTKSNDADVRWFVEKRAGKDLANLYLQIHQGKGISLHRVVTELHNGKIMGSFFSYILLLSSLSLLFLVLSSFFFGINTSKGKK
;
A
#
# COMPACT_ATOMS: atom_id res chain seq x y z
N MET A 1 -2.57 -13.14 1.90
CA MET A 1 -1.65 -12.97 0.74
C MET A 1 -2.38 -12.12 -0.29
N LEU A 2 -1.78 -11.02 -0.78
CA LEU A 2 -2.42 -10.15 -1.77
C LEU A 2 -2.50 -10.86 -3.12
N THR A 3 -3.61 -10.64 -3.82
CA THR A 3 -3.92 -11.23 -5.12
C THR A 3 -4.10 -10.14 -6.19
N PRO A 4 -4.06 -10.47 -7.49
CA PRO A 4 -4.37 -9.50 -8.54
C PRO A 4 -5.76 -8.88 -8.41
N GLY A 5 -6.71 -9.55 -7.74
CA GLY A 5 -8.04 -9.03 -7.47
C GLY A 5 -8.08 -7.87 -6.46
N ASP A 6 -7.03 -7.72 -5.65
CA ASP A 6 -6.92 -6.66 -4.63
C ASP A 6 -6.37 -5.36 -5.20
N VAL A 7 -5.97 -5.37 -6.48
CA VAL A 7 -5.41 -4.19 -7.17
C VAL A 7 -6.53 -3.41 -7.84
N ARG A 8 -6.76 -2.20 -7.36
CA ARG A 8 -7.80 -1.30 -7.88
C ARG A 8 -7.17 -0.17 -8.69
N LYS A 9 -7.76 0.14 -9.85
CA LYS A 9 -7.40 1.30 -10.65
C LYS A 9 -8.34 2.44 -10.32
N LEU A 10 -7.78 3.57 -9.91
CA LEU A 10 -8.50 4.79 -9.56
C LEU A 10 -8.41 5.82 -10.70
N GLY A 11 -9.31 6.79 -10.66
CA GLY A 11 -9.28 7.91 -11.60
C GLY A 11 -9.76 7.59 -13.01
N LYS A 12 -9.29 8.39 -13.97
CA LYS A 12 -9.59 8.24 -15.40
C LYS A 12 -8.84 7.04 -15.99
N GLN A 13 -9.34 6.56 -17.14
CA GLN A 13 -8.76 5.41 -17.81
C GLN A 13 -7.31 5.64 -18.28
N ASP A 14 -6.95 6.87 -18.60
CA ASP A 14 -5.62 7.31 -19.03
C ASP A 14 -4.66 7.59 -17.87
N GLN A 15 -5.15 7.62 -16.62
CA GLN A 15 -4.36 7.86 -15.43
C GLN A 15 -3.89 6.54 -14.81
N GLU A 16 -2.60 6.46 -14.50
CA GLU A 16 -2.02 5.29 -13.82
C GLU A 16 -1.96 5.54 -12.31
N ILE A 17 -3.15 5.56 -11.68
CA ILE A 17 -3.31 5.67 -10.23
C ILE A 17 -3.81 4.32 -9.74
N ILE A 18 -3.03 3.67 -8.89
CA ILE A 18 -3.30 2.31 -8.42
C ILE A 18 -3.37 2.29 -6.90
N LEU A 19 -4.37 1.61 -6.38
CA LEU A 19 -4.51 1.31 -4.96
C LEU A 19 -4.30 -0.19 -4.74
N LEU A 20 -3.40 -0.53 -3.82
CA LEU A 20 -3.12 -1.89 -3.40
C LEU A 20 -2.86 -1.93 -1.90
N ASP A 21 -3.61 -2.73 -1.16
CA ASP A 21 -3.49 -2.85 0.30
C ASP A 21 -3.44 -1.48 1.01
N LYS A 22 -4.38 -0.59 0.64
CA LYS A 22 -4.43 0.80 1.14
C LYS A 22 -3.22 1.68 0.77
N SER A 23 -2.28 1.16 -0.02
CA SER A 23 -1.12 1.88 -0.54
C SER A 23 -1.44 2.47 -1.90
N LEU A 24 -1.22 3.77 -2.05
CA LEU A 24 -1.44 4.51 -3.28
C LEU A 24 -0.15 4.58 -4.09
N TYR A 25 -0.28 4.28 -5.36
CA TYR A 25 0.79 4.38 -6.34
C TYR A 25 0.38 5.28 -7.50
N TYR A 26 1.33 6.06 -8.00
CA TYR A 26 1.19 6.85 -9.21
C TYR A 26 2.40 6.63 -10.11
N LYS A 27 2.17 6.22 -11.36
CA LYS A 27 3.24 5.93 -12.35
C LYS A 27 4.35 5.07 -11.74
N LYS A 28 3.98 3.97 -11.07
CA LYS A 28 4.86 3.00 -10.40
C LYS A 28 5.56 3.50 -9.13
N ASN A 29 5.43 4.77 -8.77
CA ASN A 29 6.00 5.30 -7.53
C ASN A 29 4.99 5.17 -6.38
N PHE A 30 5.46 4.77 -5.22
CA PHE A 30 4.69 4.78 -3.98
C PHE A 30 4.47 6.24 -3.55
N ILE A 31 3.22 6.58 -3.23
CA ILE A 31 2.84 7.91 -2.74
C ILE A 31 2.63 7.87 -1.24
N ASP A 32 1.67 7.05 -0.78
CA ASP A 32 1.30 6.99 0.62
C ASP A 32 0.57 5.69 0.96
N LYS A 33 0.48 5.37 2.25
CA LYS A 33 -0.31 4.27 2.80
C LYS A 33 -1.33 4.81 3.79
N PHE A 34 -2.59 4.45 3.59
CA PHE A 34 -3.72 4.96 4.37
C PHE A 34 -4.22 3.93 5.38
N ASP A 35 -4.83 4.42 6.45
CA ASP A 35 -5.57 3.57 7.38
C ASP A 35 -6.91 3.14 6.78
N LEU A 36 -7.56 4.04 6.02
CA LEU A 36 -8.82 3.82 5.34
C LEU A 36 -8.60 3.69 3.83
N SER A 37 -9.45 2.91 3.17
CA SER A 37 -9.43 2.79 1.71
C SER A 37 -10.04 4.03 1.06
N PRO A 38 -9.36 4.70 0.13
CA PRO A 38 -9.95 5.79 -0.63
C PRO A 38 -11.06 5.28 -1.55
N ILE A 39 -12.06 6.14 -1.76
CA ILE A 39 -13.15 5.90 -2.72
C ILE A 39 -12.62 6.06 -4.13
N ASN A 40 -11.84 7.11 -4.39
CA ASN A 40 -11.24 7.38 -5.70
C ASN A 40 -10.05 8.33 -5.58
N ALA A 41 -9.30 8.48 -6.67
CA ALA A 41 -8.23 9.46 -6.80
C ALA A 41 -8.09 9.94 -8.23
N PHE A 42 -7.73 11.21 -8.42
CA PHE A 42 -7.59 11.85 -9.73
C PHE A 42 -6.37 12.72 -9.80
N GLN A 43 -5.67 12.66 -10.92
CA GLN A 43 -4.63 13.63 -11.22
C GLN A 43 -5.24 14.92 -11.76
N ILE A 44 -4.86 16.05 -11.18
CA ILE A 44 -5.09 17.38 -11.70
C ILE A 44 -3.82 17.83 -12.43
N LYS A 45 -3.85 17.81 -13.77
CA LYS A 45 -2.64 18.08 -14.58
C LYS A 45 -2.11 19.49 -14.40
N ASP A 46 -3.00 20.46 -14.34
CA ASP A 46 -2.65 21.90 -14.26
C ASP A 46 -1.99 22.27 -12.91
N GLN A 47 -2.22 21.49 -11.88
CA GLN A 47 -1.68 21.71 -10.54
C GLN A 47 -0.53 20.76 -10.17
N ASN A 48 -0.16 19.84 -11.08
CA ASN A 48 0.77 18.75 -10.80
C ASN A 48 0.45 18.03 -9.47
N ALA A 49 -0.84 17.71 -9.28
CA ALA A 49 -1.38 17.20 -8.03
C ALA A 49 -2.22 15.93 -8.25
N ILE A 50 -2.32 15.11 -7.20
CA ILE A 50 -3.32 14.05 -7.09
C ILE A 50 -4.26 14.40 -5.95
N VAL A 51 -5.56 14.34 -6.23
CA VAL A 51 -6.62 14.47 -5.23
C VAL A 51 -7.16 13.10 -4.89
N VAL A 52 -7.11 12.74 -3.62
CA VAL A 52 -7.57 11.47 -3.08
C VAL A 52 -8.82 11.69 -2.25
N PHE A 53 -9.87 10.95 -2.55
CA PHE A 53 -11.19 11.07 -1.93
C PHE A 53 -11.44 9.90 -1.00
N PHE A 54 -11.74 10.21 0.25
CA PHE A 54 -12.23 9.28 1.26
C PHE A 54 -13.70 9.57 1.58
N ASP A 55 -14.33 8.77 2.40
CA ASP A 55 -15.71 8.95 2.81
C ASP A 55 -15.94 10.24 3.61
N ASN A 56 -14.97 10.67 4.40
CA ASN A 56 -15.05 11.82 5.29
C ASN A 56 -14.01 12.91 5.02
N LYS A 57 -13.11 12.72 4.06
CA LYS A 57 -12.05 13.68 3.77
C LYS A 57 -11.56 13.65 2.33
N ILE A 58 -10.94 14.74 1.92
CA ILE A 58 -10.26 14.89 0.63
C ILE A 58 -8.82 15.31 0.93
N ILE A 59 -7.86 14.63 0.32
CA ILE A 59 -6.43 14.93 0.46
C ILE A 59 -5.88 15.31 -0.90
N HIS A 60 -5.16 16.42 -0.95
CA HIS A 60 -4.43 16.89 -2.12
C HIS A 60 -2.93 16.64 -1.91
N TYR A 61 -2.32 15.91 -2.83
CA TYR A 61 -0.88 15.66 -2.90
C TYR A 61 -0.29 16.48 -4.04
N PHE A 62 0.58 17.44 -3.73
CA PHE A 62 1.30 18.25 -4.71
C PHE A 62 2.68 17.68 -4.95
N PHE A 63 3.08 17.55 -6.21
CA PHE A 63 4.36 16.96 -6.58
C PHE A 63 5.37 18.00 -6.96
N LYS A 64 6.62 17.80 -6.49
CA LYS A 64 7.76 18.54 -6.97
C LYS A 64 8.11 18.12 -8.40
N GLU A 65 8.36 19.08 -9.27
CA GLU A 65 8.91 18.81 -10.60
C GLU A 65 10.41 18.47 -10.48
N THR A 66 10.72 17.24 -10.10
CA THR A 66 12.09 16.71 -10.20
C THR A 66 12.11 15.63 -11.29
N LYS A 67 13.15 15.68 -12.13
CA LYS A 67 13.32 14.73 -13.24
C LYS A 67 13.21 13.28 -12.74
N ASN A 68 12.14 12.59 -13.18
CA ASN A 68 11.89 11.16 -12.99
C ASN A 68 11.53 10.66 -11.58
N VAL A 69 11.49 11.48 -10.56
CA VAL A 69 11.06 11.10 -9.22
C VAL A 69 9.84 11.94 -8.84
N ILE A 70 8.75 11.27 -8.49
CA ILE A 70 7.56 11.93 -7.94
C ILE A 70 7.79 12.03 -6.45
N ASP A 71 8.05 13.24 -5.99
CA ASP A 71 8.17 13.58 -4.59
C ASP A 71 7.02 14.48 -4.17
N VAL A 72 6.39 14.17 -3.05
CA VAL A 72 5.29 14.96 -2.51
C VAL A 72 5.89 16.19 -1.83
N SER A 73 5.57 17.37 -2.34
CA SER A 73 6.10 18.64 -1.81
C SER A 73 5.18 19.25 -0.76
N ASP A 74 3.88 18.97 -0.84
CA ASP A 74 2.87 19.48 0.09
C ASP A 74 1.67 18.54 0.17
N ILE A 75 0.97 18.52 1.31
CA ILE A 75 -0.23 17.74 1.55
C ILE A 75 -1.26 18.65 2.18
N GLN A 76 -2.42 18.78 1.52
CA GLN A 76 -3.56 19.49 2.07
C GLN A 76 -4.72 18.55 2.33
N GLU A 77 -5.27 18.57 3.55
CA GLU A 77 -6.36 17.72 3.96
C GLU A 77 -7.61 18.58 4.28
N ASN A 78 -8.73 18.22 3.66
CA ASN A 78 -10.04 18.83 3.92
C ASN A 78 -10.99 17.80 4.54
N ILE A 79 -11.47 18.08 5.74
CA ILE A 79 -12.44 17.23 6.44
C ILE A 79 -13.85 17.62 6.03
N LEU A 80 -14.62 16.63 5.56
CA LEU A 80 -16.00 16.82 5.11
C LEU A 80 -16.96 16.59 6.27
N LYS A 81 -17.98 17.47 6.38
CA LYS A 81 -19.09 17.33 7.34
C LYS A 81 -20.02 16.15 7.01
N ASN A 82 -20.20 15.88 5.71
CA ASN A 82 -21.09 14.84 5.21
C ASN A 82 -20.28 13.77 4.48
N LYS A 83 -20.71 12.51 4.62
CA LYS A 83 -20.07 11.38 3.96
C LYS A 83 -20.08 11.52 2.45
N LEU A 84 -18.91 11.35 1.83
CA LEU A 84 -18.73 11.31 0.40
C LEU A 84 -19.12 9.93 -0.13
N LEU A 85 -19.95 9.89 -1.18
CA LEU A 85 -20.44 8.66 -1.77
C LEU A 85 -19.78 8.33 -3.10
N GLN A 86 -19.63 9.35 -3.97
CA GLN A 86 -19.09 9.18 -5.31
C GLN A 86 -18.30 10.40 -5.75
N VAL A 87 -17.41 10.18 -6.70
CA VAL A 87 -16.65 11.24 -7.39
C VAL A 87 -16.90 11.16 -8.87
N GLY A 88 -16.95 12.30 -9.52
CA GLY A 88 -17.23 12.42 -10.94
C GLY A 88 -16.46 13.53 -11.62
N ILE A 89 -16.55 13.57 -12.94
CA ILE A 89 -15.98 14.63 -13.77
C ILE A 89 -17.04 15.20 -14.68
N GLY A 90 -17.14 16.54 -14.67
CA GLY A 90 -17.99 17.30 -15.57
C GLY A 90 -17.36 17.55 -16.95
N LYS A 91 -18.12 18.13 -17.87
CA LYS A 91 -17.69 18.43 -19.26
C LYS A 91 -16.38 19.20 -19.33
N ASN A 92 -16.17 20.17 -18.46
CA ASN A 92 -14.96 21.02 -18.43
C ASN A 92 -13.81 20.41 -17.59
N GLN A 93 -13.78 19.09 -17.42
CA GLN A 93 -12.82 18.37 -16.60
C GLN A 93 -12.82 18.79 -15.11
N SER A 94 -13.80 19.57 -14.68
CA SER A 94 -13.99 19.90 -13.27
C SER A 94 -14.31 18.65 -12.45
N LEU A 95 -13.74 18.55 -11.27
CA LEU A 95 -14.02 17.47 -10.34
C LEU A 95 -15.28 17.76 -9.54
N PHE A 96 -16.10 16.74 -9.38
CA PHE A 96 -17.31 16.78 -8.58
C PHE A 96 -17.29 15.65 -7.55
N PHE A 97 -17.90 15.88 -6.42
CA PHE A 97 -18.20 14.81 -5.48
C PHE A 97 -19.65 14.89 -5.01
N LYS A 98 -20.20 13.74 -4.70
CA LYS A 98 -21.55 13.56 -4.21
C LYS A 98 -21.53 13.15 -2.75
N THR A 99 -22.32 13.81 -1.93
CA THR A 99 -22.69 13.41 -0.58
C THR A 99 -24.13 12.88 -0.56
N GLU A 100 -24.63 12.46 0.59
CA GLU A 100 -26.03 12.03 0.73
C GLU A 100 -27.04 13.10 0.37
N GLN A 101 -26.71 14.37 0.59
CA GLN A 101 -27.63 15.47 0.46
C GLN A 101 -27.43 16.31 -0.80
N HIS A 102 -26.18 16.46 -1.24
CA HIS A 102 -25.81 17.43 -2.28
C HIS A 102 -24.68 16.98 -3.17
N HIS A 103 -24.60 17.59 -4.35
CA HIS A 103 -23.45 17.54 -5.24
C HIS A 103 -22.61 18.79 -5.06
N TYR A 104 -21.31 18.64 -5.10
CA TYR A 104 -20.34 19.72 -4.97
C TYR A 104 -19.37 19.69 -6.13
N LYS A 105 -19.06 20.88 -6.64
CA LYS A 105 -17.98 21.10 -7.60
C LYS A 105 -16.76 21.60 -6.85
N ILE A 106 -15.61 21.02 -7.14
CA ILE A 106 -14.32 21.49 -6.63
C ILE A 106 -13.87 22.65 -7.52
N ILE A 107 -13.70 23.82 -6.96
CA ILE A 107 -13.23 25.03 -7.66
C ILE A 107 -11.71 25.11 -7.52
N ASN A 108 -11.21 24.98 -6.29
CA ASN A 108 -9.80 24.91 -5.96
C ASN A 108 -9.61 24.04 -4.69
N GLU A 109 -8.41 23.98 -4.19
CA GLU A 109 -7.98 23.11 -3.10
C GLU A 109 -8.84 23.20 -1.84
N ASN A 110 -9.39 24.37 -1.55
CA ASN A 110 -10.13 24.66 -0.32
C ASN A 110 -11.59 25.11 -0.55
N LEU A 111 -12.01 25.23 -1.81
CA LEU A 111 -13.32 25.79 -2.14
C LEU A 111 -14.18 24.78 -2.88
N PHE A 112 -15.33 24.45 -2.28
CA PHE A 112 -16.37 23.63 -2.88
C PHE A 112 -17.62 24.46 -3.08
N THR A 113 -18.21 24.39 -4.26
CA THR A 113 -19.51 25.03 -4.55
C THR A 113 -20.56 23.96 -4.75
N LYS A 114 -21.74 24.18 -4.15
CA LYS A 114 -22.92 23.38 -4.40
C LYS A 114 -23.29 23.49 -5.87
N SER A 115 -23.50 22.39 -6.54
CA SER A 115 -23.77 22.36 -7.98
C SER A 115 -24.85 21.33 -8.30
N ASN A 116 -25.76 21.72 -9.18
CA ASN A 116 -26.78 20.83 -9.72
C ASN A 116 -26.44 20.41 -11.17
N ASP A 117 -25.16 20.34 -11.51
CA ASP A 117 -24.71 20.03 -12.85
C ASP A 117 -25.19 18.63 -13.27
N ALA A 118 -26.04 18.57 -14.29
CA ALA A 118 -26.65 17.33 -14.77
C ALA A 118 -25.67 16.44 -15.57
N ASP A 119 -24.58 17.03 -16.09
CA ASP A 119 -23.67 16.41 -17.03
C ASP A 119 -22.38 15.87 -16.35
N VAL A 120 -22.50 15.34 -15.15
CA VAL A 120 -21.37 14.75 -14.43
C VAL A 120 -21.27 13.25 -14.74
N ARG A 121 -20.12 12.82 -15.24
CA ARG A 121 -19.81 11.40 -15.37
C ARG A 121 -19.25 10.88 -14.05
N TRP A 122 -20.07 10.13 -13.34
CA TRP A 122 -19.70 9.49 -12.08
C TRP A 122 -18.81 8.28 -12.32
N PHE A 123 -17.77 8.14 -11.51
CA PHE A 123 -16.84 7.04 -11.62
C PHE A 123 -17.25 5.88 -10.71
N VAL A 124 -17.18 4.69 -11.29
CA VAL A 124 -17.32 3.43 -10.56
C VAL A 124 -15.93 2.81 -10.44
N GLU A 125 -15.66 2.23 -9.31
CA GLU A 125 -14.42 1.48 -9.04
C GLU A 125 -14.19 0.42 -10.13
N LYS A 126 -12.96 0.34 -10.61
CA LYS A 126 -12.56 -0.69 -11.58
C LYS A 126 -11.36 -1.48 -11.03
N ARG A 127 -11.41 -2.79 -11.23
CA ARG A 127 -10.24 -3.63 -11.00
C ARG A 127 -9.19 -3.33 -12.06
N ALA A 128 -7.92 -3.39 -11.66
CA ALA A 128 -6.83 -3.27 -12.61
C ALA A 128 -6.79 -4.49 -13.54
N GLY A 129 -6.38 -4.30 -14.80
CA GLY A 129 -6.11 -5.41 -15.71
C GLY A 129 -5.03 -6.34 -15.16
N LYS A 130 -5.08 -7.62 -15.50
CA LYS A 130 -4.22 -8.67 -14.91
C LYS A 130 -2.73 -8.34 -14.99
N ASP A 131 -2.25 -7.83 -16.12
CA ASP A 131 -0.83 -7.51 -16.30
C ASP A 131 -0.40 -6.33 -15.43
N LEU A 132 -1.24 -5.28 -15.37
CA LEU A 132 -1.01 -4.12 -14.51
C LEU A 132 -1.07 -4.51 -13.04
N ALA A 133 -2.01 -5.36 -12.65
CA ALA A 133 -2.14 -5.87 -11.29
C ALA A 133 -0.89 -6.65 -10.85
N ASN A 134 -0.39 -7.55 -11.70
CA ASN A 134 0.83 -8.31 -11.42
C ASN A 134 2.06 -7.41 -11.28
N LEU A 135 2.18 -6.39 -12.13
CA LEU A 135 3.26 -5.41 -12.05
C LEU A 135 3.26 -4.68 -10.69
N TYR A 136 2.09 -4.19 -10.25
CA TYR A 136 2.00 -3.47 -8.98
C TYR A 136 2.13 -4.37 -7.76
N LEU A 137 1.71 -5.64 -7.84
CA LEU A 137 2.01 -6.62 -6.81
C LEU A 137 3.52 -6.82 -6.65
N GLN A 138 4.27 -6.93 -7.75
CA GLN A 138 5.73 -7.03 -7.73
C GLN A 138 6.38 -5.77 -7.14
N ILE A 139 5.88 -4.58 -7.49
CA ILE A 139 6.37 -3.31 -6.95
C ILE A 139 6.11 -3.24 -5.44
N HIS A 140 4.90 -3.60 -5.00
CA HIS A 140 4.49 -3.56 -3.60
C HIS A 140 5.26 -4.55 -2.73
N GLN A 141 5.49 -5.76 -3.24
CA GLN A 141 6.27 -6.79 -2.56
C GLN A 141 7.77 -6.52 -2.59
N GLY A 142 8.21 -5.53 -3.39
CA GLY A 142 9.60 -5.25 -3.68
C GLY A 142 10.19 -6.14 -4.79
N LYS A 143 11.30 -5.74 -5.35
CA LYS A 143 12.05 -6.54 -6.33
C LYS A 143 12.79 -7.67 -5.61
N GLY A 144 12.06 -8.70 -5.26
CA GLY A 144 12.59 -9.83 -4.52
C GLY A 144 12.29 -9.78 -3.02
N ILE A 145 12.47 -10.91 -2.36
CA ILE A 145 12.35 -11.02 -0.90
C ILE A 145 13.51 -10.23 -0.30
N SER A 146 13.25 -9.27 0.60
CA SER A 146 14.33 -8.53 1.25
C SER A 146 15.28 -9.51 1.93
N LEU A 147 16.59 -9.25 1.90
CA LEU A 147 17.59 -10.12 2.53
C LEU A 147 17.23 -10.39 4.01
N HIS A 148 16.75 -9.36 4.71
CA HIS A 148 16.27 -9.48 6.08
C HIS A 148 15.10 -10.48 6.21
N ARG A 149 14.14 -10.45 5.30
CA ARG A 149 13.03 -11.40 5.28
C ARG A 149 13.51 -12.81 4.93
N VAL A 150 14.43 -12.95 3.96
CA VAL A 150 15.04 -14.24 3.63
C VAL A 150 15.74 -14.84 4.86
N VAL A 151 16.56 -14.05 5.54
CA VAL A 151 17.29 -14.49 6.74
C VAL A 151 16.31 -14.84 7.86
N THR A 152 15.29 -14.03 8.11
CA THR A 152 14.30 -14.29 9.15
C THR A 152 13.46 -15.53 8.84
N GLU A 153 12.99 -15.70 7.61
CA GLU A 153 12.19 -16.85 7.20
C GLU A 153 13.03 -18.13 7.11
N LEU A 154 14.30 -18.01 6.74
CA LEU A 154 15.26 -19.12 6.79
C LEU A 154 15.51 -19.56 8.24
N HIS A 155 15.76 -18.59 9.13
CA HIS A 155 15.98 -18.86 10.56
C HIS A 155 14.76 -19.51 11.22
N ASN A 156 13.55 -19.08 10.83
CA ASN A 156 12.29 -19.64 11.32
C ASN A 156 11.84 -20.90 10.56
N GLY A 157 12.61 -21.38 9.59
CA GLY A 157 12.31 -22.57 8.78
C GLY A 157 11.10 -22.44 7.85
N LYS A 158 10.52 -21.25 7.70
CA LYS A 158 9.29 -21.02 6.91
C LYS A 158 9.49 -21.19 5.40
N ILE A 159 10.67 -20.86 4.88
CA ILE A 159 10.96 -20.98 3.43
C ILE A 159 11.00 -22.44 2.98
N MET A 160 11.47 -23.34 3.84
CA MET A 160 11.68 -24.75 3.50
C MET A 160 10.55 -25.67 4.00
N GLY A 161 9.46 -25.06 4.49
CA GLY A 161 8.29 -25.80 4.99
C GLY A 161 8.50 -26.40 6.38
N SER A 162 7.42 -27.02 6.89
CA SER A 162 7.39 -27.59 8.25
C SER A 162 8.48 -28.68 8.50
N PHE A 163 8.86 -29.39 7.46
CA PHE A 163 9.90 -30.44 7.56
C PHE A 163 11.26 -29.84 7.98
N PHE A 164 11.64 -28.69 7.44
CA PHE A 164 12.90 -28.05 7.79
C PHE A 164 12.92 -27.48 9.21
N SER A 165 11.76 -27.04 9.71
CA SER A 165 11.61 -26.64 11.11
C SER A 165 11.88 -27.79 12.08
N TYR A 166 11.50 -29.03 11.73
CA TYR A 166 11.83 -30.22 12.51
C TYR A 166 13.31 -30.54 12.49
N ILE A 167 14.00 -30.38 11.34
CA ILE A 167 15.45 -30.58 11.23
C ILE A 167 16.19 -29.56 12.09
N LEU A 168 15.81 -28.29 12.07
CA LEU A 168 16.40 -27.25 12.91
C LEU A 168 16.20 -27.54 14.41
N LEU A 169 14.99 -27.97 14.78
CA LEU A 169 14.69 -28.36 16.16
C LEU A 169 15.53 -29.56 16.61
N LEU A 170 15.65 -30.56 15.77
CA LEU A 170 16.46 -31.78 16.06
C LEU A 170 17.94 -31.43 16.19
N SER A 171 18.49 -30.59 15.31
CA SER A 171 19.87 -30.14 15.35
C SER A 171 20.18 -29.32 16.60
N SER A 172 19.27 -28.40 17.01
CA SER A 172 19.44 -27.63 18.24
C SER A 172 19.40 -28.51 19.49
N LEU A 173 18.52 -29.51 19.50
CA LEU A 173 18.43 -30.48 20.59
C LEU A 173 19.70 -31.34 20.68
N SER A 174 20.24 -31.74 19.54
CA SER A 174 21.52 -32.51 19.47
C SER A 174 22.70 -31.69 19.99
N LEU A 175 22.73 -30.40 19.64
CA LEU A 175 23.76 -29.47 20.11
C LEU A 175 23.69 -29.26 21.63
N LEU A 176 22.48 -29.11 22.16
CA LEU A 176 22.22 -29.02 23.60
C LEU A 176 22.72 -30.32 24.34
N PHE A 177 22.43 -31.48 23.75
CA PHE A 177 22.87 -32.77 24.31
C PHE A 177 24.41 -32.91 24.31
N LEU A 178 25.08 -32.47 23.26
CA LEU A 178 26.53 -32.44 23.17
C LEU A 178 27.14 -31.53 24.26
N VAL A 179 26.60 -30.36 24.45
CA VAL A 179 27.07 -29.43 25.49
C VAL A 179 26.88 -30.01 26.88
N LEU A 180 25.73 -30.59 27.17
CA LEU A 180 25.45 -31.23 28.48
C LEU A 180 26.35 -32.44 28.70
N SER A 181 26.52 -33.30 27.69
CA SER A 181 27.40 -34.47 27.79
C SER A 181 28.86 -34.07 28.03
N SER A 182 29.35 -33.05 27.31
CA SER A 182 30.69 -32.50 27.53
C SER A 182 30.88 -31.97 28.96
N PHE A 183 29.86 -31.35 29.54
CA PHE A 183 29.89 -30.90 30.93
C PHE A 183 29.99 -32.07 31.92
N PHE A 184 29.20 -33.13 31.71
CA PHE A 184 29.25 -34.34 32.56
C PHE A 184 30.58 -35.11 32.44
N PHE A 185 31.14 -35.25 31.23
CA PHE A 185 32.44 -35.89 31.03
C PHE A 185 33.58 -35.04 31.59
N GLY A 186 33.52 -33.70 31.45
CA GLY A 186 34.51 -32.78 32.04
C GLY A 186 34.57 -32.84 33.55
N ILE A 187 33.43 -33.03 34.24
CA ILE A 187 33.40 -33.17 35.70
C ILE A 187 34.02 -34.51 36.16
N ASN A 188 33.80 -35.59 35.40
CA ASN A 188 34.36 -36.92 35.78
C ASN A 188 35.87 -37.01 35.63
N THR A 189 36.46 -36.34 34.63
CA THR A 189 37.90 -36.35 34.44
C THR A 189 38.66 -35.54 35.49
N SER A 190 38.02 -34.59 36.18
CA SER A 190 38.64 -33.82 37.24
C SER A 190 38.70 -34.55 38.58
N LYS A 191 37.90 -35.62 38.79
CA LYS A 191 37.91 -36.45 40.03
C LYS A 191 38.94 -37.58 40.03
N GLY A 192 39.62 -37.82 38.90
CA GLY A 192 40.61 -38.89 38.78
C GLY A 192 42.08 -38.52 39.08
N LYS A 193 42.33 -37.26 39.51
CA LYS A 193 43.67 -36.80 39.91
C LYS A 193 43.67 -36.44 41.40
N LYS A 194 43.69 -37.46 42.22
CA LYS A 194 44.17 -37.37 43.61
C LYS A 194 45.07 -38.54 43.88
#